data_d4e52627ed94ab3a444787362e6488f9
#
_entry.id   d4e52627ed94ab3a444787362e6488f9
#
_cell.length_a   1.000
_cell.length_b   1.000
_cell.length_c   1.000
_cell.angle_alpha   90.00
_cell.angle_beta   90.00
_cell.angle_gamma   90.00
#
_symmetry.space_group_name_H-M   'P 1'
#
loop_
_entity.id
_entity.type
_entity.pdbx_description
1 polymer ?
#
loop_
_entity_poly.entity_id
_entity_poly.type
_entity_poly.pdbx_seq_one_letter_code
_entity_poly.pdbx_strand_id
1 'polypeptide(L)'
;MIILRRKPFIDDLSLCDTIAIDTKANMLEHCRLINLDIPKSWCKAEIVDAMADFFKTAPLITVSHLPEAEKAILNRLLKLSSDAYVTHPRNDSQYLLLQDLHLVITYETPTEWHLFMPNCIREI
;
A
#
# COMPACT_ATOMS: atom_id res chain seq x y z
N MET A 1 4.39 -1.52 3.83
CA MET A 1 3.61 -2.68 3.35
C MET A 1 2.56 -3.06 4.38
N ILE A 2 1.31 -3.20 3.95
CA ILE A 2 0.17 -3.45 4.83
C ILE A 2 -0.28 -4.91 4.65
N ILE A 3 -0.04 -5.74 5.64
CA ILE A 3 -0.45 -7.15 5.62
C ILE A 3 -1.36 -7.43 6.80
N LEU A 4 -2.55 -7.96 6.52
CA LEU A 4 -3.53 -8.34 7.52
C LEU A 4 -3.73 -9.85 7.50
N ARG A 5 -3.96 -10.44 8.68
CA ARG A 5 -4.22 -11.88 8.84
C ARG A 5 -5.70 -12.19 9.01
N ARG A 6 -6.54 -11.17 9.01
CA ARG A 6 -8.00 -11.27 8.98
C ARG A 6 -8.50 -10.57 7.74
N LYS A 7 -9.66 -10.97 7.24
CA LYS A 7 -10.29 -10.26 6.15
C LYS A 7 -10.43 -8.78 6.51
N PRO A 8 -9.87 -7.86 5.72
CA PRO A 8 -9.89 -6.45 6.05
C PRO A 8 -11.31 -5.89 5.99
N PHE A 9 -11.60 -5.00 6.92
CA PHE A 9 -12.78 -4.14 6.87
C PHE A 9 -12.35 -2.84 6.19
N ILE A 10 -12.91 -2.55 5.02
CA ILE A 10 -12.39 -1.48 4.15
C ILE A 10 -13.37 -0.32 3.97
N ASP A 11 -14.41 -0.23 4.77
CA ASP A 11 -15.37 0.86 4.67
C ASP A 11 -14.74 2.18 5.11
N ASP A 12 -14.68 3.13 4.17
CA ASP A 12 -14.35 4.55 4.40
C ASP A 12 -13.07 4.85 5.20
N LEU A 13 -12.04 4.01 5.06
CA LEU A 13 -10.73 4.33 5.63
C LEU A 13 -10.17 5.59 4.95
N SER A 14 -9.71 6.55 5.76
CA SER A 14 -8.93 7.68 5.25
C SER A 14 -7.55 7.22 4.77
N LEU A 15 -6.89 8.05 3.97
CA LEU A 15 -5.52 7.75 3.52
C LEU A 15 -4.57 7.61 4.72
N CYS A 16 -4.67 8.48 5.71
CA CYS A 16 -3.86 8.40 6.93
C CYS A 16 -4.15 7.11 7.71
N ASP A 17 -5.42 6.72 7.86
CA ASP A 17 -5.79 5.49 8.55
C ASP A 17 -5.25 4.25 7.83
N THR A 18 -5.31 4.23 6.51
CA THR A 18 -4.78 3.14 5.68
C THR A 18 -3.26 3.00 5.86
N ILE A 19 -2.53 4.09 5.79
CA ILE A 19 -1.07 4.09 6.00
C ILE A 19 -0.72 3.67 7.44
N ALA A 20 -1.49 4.13 8.41
CA ALA A 20 -1.26 3.87 9.83
C ALA A 20 -1.42 2.39 10.24
N ILE A 21 -2.03 1.55 9.41
CA ILE A 21 -2.11 0.10 9.65
C ILE A 21 -0.72 -0.54 9.66
N ASP A 22 0.23 0.00 8.91
CA ASP A 22 1.57 -0.54 8.79
C ASP A 22 2.45 -0.22 10.00
N THR A 23 3.61 -0.88 10.09
CA THR A 23 4.61 -0.60 11.12
C THR A 23 5.46 0.60 10.75
N LYS A 24 6.06 1.25 11.77
CA LYS A 24 7.02 2.35 11.55
C LYS A 24 8.19 1.91 10.68
N ALA A 25 8.72 0.70 10.90
CA ALA A 25 9.84 0.16 10.14
C ALA A 25 9.51 0.04 8.64
N ASN A 26 8.33 -0.47 8.31
CA ASN A 26 7.86 -0.58 6.92
C ASN A 26 7.58 0.79 6.30
N MET A 27 7.07 1.75 7.07
CA MET A 27 6.87 3.12 6.60
C MET A 27 8.20 3.78 6.22
N LEU A 28 9.23 3.62 7.04
CA LEU A 28 10.57 4.16 6.76
C LEU A 28 11.17 3.52 5.50
N GLU A 29 10.97 2.23 5.30
CA GLU A 29 11.41 1.54 4.08
C GLU A 29 10.67 2.08 2.85
N HIS A 30 9.37 2.31 2.94
CA HIS A 30 8.61 2.94 1.87
C HIS A 30 9.17 4.33 1.54
N CYS A 31 9.41 5.17 2.54
CA CYS A 31 9.99 6.50 2.35
C CYS A 31 11.35 6.42 1.65
N ARG A 32 12.17 5.44 2.00
CA ARG A 32 13.46 5.20 1.33
C ARG A 32 13.26 4.89 -0.16
N LEU A 33 12.30 4.03 -0.50
CA LEU A 33 12.02 3.64 -1.89
C LEU A 33 11.58 4.83 -2.76
N ILE A 34 10.85 5.78 -2.21
CA ILE A 34 10.38 6.95 -2.94
C ILE A 34 11.28 8.19 -2.74
N ASN A 35 12.47 8.03 -2.16
CA ASN A 35 13.43 9.09 -1.86
C ASN A 35 12.86 10.21 -0.99
N LEU A 36 11.95 9.90 -0.11
CA LEU A 36 11.42 10.83 0.88
C LEU A 36 12.30 10.77 2.13
N ASP A 37 13.02 11.85 2.41
CA ASP A 37 13.94 11.91 3.54
C ASP A 37 13.18 12.19 4.83
N ILE A 38 13.09 11.18 5.70
CA ILE A 38 12.38 11.24 6.97
C ILE A 38 13.35 10.95 8.12
N PRO A 39 13.46 11.84 9.10
CA PRO A 39 14.26 11.57 10.30
C PRO A 39 13.71 10.34 11.06
N LYS A 40 14.61 9.45 11.48
CA LYS A 40 14.24 8.25 12.23
C LYS A 40 13.64 8.57 13.61
N SER A 41 13.88 9.78 14.12
CA SER A 41 13.35 10.24 15.39
C SER A 41 11.86 10.62 15.35
N TRP A 42 11.29 10.76 14.15
CA TRP A 42 9.88 11.08 14.01
C TRP A 42 8.99 10.00 14.56
N CYS A 43 7.88 10.38 15.21
CA CYS A 43 6.86 9.43 15.62
C CYS A 43 6.07 8.93 14.41
N LYS A 44 5.34 7.83 14.60
CA LYS A 44 4.56 7.21 13.53
C LYS A 44 3.57 8.19 12.89
N ALA A 45 2.88 9.02 13.70
CA ALA A 45 1.90 9.98 13.19
C ALA A 45 2.53 11.02 12.25
N GLU A 46 3.72 11.52 12.57
CA GLU A 46 4.45 12.46 11.71
C GLU A 46 4.82 11.82 10.37
N ILE A 47 5.25 10.56 10.39
CA ILE A 47 5.60 9.81 9.18
C ILE A 47 4.35 9.57 8.32
N VAL A 48 3.22 9.19 8.92
CA VAL A 48 1.94 9.00 8.23
C VAL A 48 1.53 10.27 7.49
N ASP A 49 1.61 11.42 8.14
CA ASP A 49 1.24 12.70 7.54
C ASP A 49 2.13 13.03 6.33
N ALA A 50 3.45 12.83 6.45
CA ALA A 50 4.39 13.06 5.35
C ALA A 50 4.13 12.13 4.17
N MET A 51 3.86 10.85 4.42
CA MET A 51 3.52 9.88 3.38
C MET A 51 2.20 10.22 2.69
N ALA A 52 1.18 10.62 3.45
CA ALA A 52 -0.11 11.02 2.89
C ALA A 52 0.04 12.24 1.97
N ASP A 53 0.81 13.24 2.39
CA ASP A 53 1.10 14.42 1.55
C ASP A 53 1.82 14.03 0.26
N PHE A 54 2.79 13.13 0.34
CA PHE A 54 3.51 12.64 -0.84
C PHE A 54 2.55 11.95 -1.82
N PHE A 55 1.68 11.05 -1.34
CA PHE A 55 0.71 10.38 -2.18
C PHE A 55 -0.23 11.35 -2.89
N LYS A 56 -0.63 12.44 -2.25
CA LYS A 56 -1.51 13.45 -2.84
C LYS A 56 -0.82 14.32 -3.88
N THR A 57 0.48 14.59 -3.70
CA THR A 57 1.22 15.53 -4.54
C THR A 57 1.96 14.87 -5.69
N ALA A 58 2.33 13.59 -5.57
CA ALA A 58 3.14 12.89 -6.56
C ALA A 58 2.69 11.44 -6.81
N PRO A 59 1.40 11.19 -7.10
CA PRO A 59 0.91 9.81 -7.26
C PRO A 59 1.53 9.10 -8.46
N LEU A 60 1.81 9.82 -9.56
CA LEU A 60 2.35 9.23 -10.78
C LEU A 60 3.79 8.74 -10.61
N ILE A 61 4.58 9.35 -9.73
CA ILE A 61 5.94 8.90 -9.45
C ILE A 61 5.92 7.50 -8.84
N THR A 62 5.00 7.27 -7.90
CA THR A 62 4.83 5.97 -7.27
C THR A 62 4.48 4.89 -8.28
N VAL A 63 3.52 5.16 -9.16
CA VAL A 63 3.06 4.19 -10.17
C VAL A 63 4.12 3.92 -11.23
N SER A 64 4.92 4.91 -11.61
CA SER A 64 5.95 4.77 -12.66
C SER A 64 7.03 3.75 -12.34
N HIS A 65 7.24 3.42 -11.06
CA HIS A 65 8.22 2.43 -10.62
C HIS A 65 7.76 0.99 -10.72
N LEU A 66 6.47 0.75 -11.02
CA LEU A 66 5.91 -0.61 -11.04
C LEU A 66 6.35 -1.40 -12.28
N PRO A 67 6.71 -2.69 -12.13
CA PRO A 67 6.85 -3.61 -13.27
C PRO A 67 5.52 -3.77 -14.03
N GLU A 68 5.59 -4.16 -15.30
CA GLU A 68 4.39 -4.33 -16.14
C GLU A 68 3.37 -5.31 -15.55
N ALA A 69 3.83 -6.41 -14.96
CA ALA A 69 2.95 -7.38 -14.31
C ALA A 69 2.17 -6.76 -13.14
N GLU A 70 2.81 -5.88 -12.37
CA GLU A 70 2.17 -5.19 -11.25
C GLU A 70 1.26 -4.06 -11.72
N LYS A 71 1.61 -3.37 -12.81
CA LYS A 71 0.71 -2.39 -13.45
C LYS A 71 -0.59 -3.05 -13.90
N ALA A 72 -0.54 -4.27 -14.42
CA ALA A 72 -1.74 -5.03 -14.78
C ALA A 72 -2.63 -5.33 -13.56
N ILE A 73 -2.04 -5.69 -12.44
CA ILE A 73 -2.76 -5.88 -11.17
C ILE A 73 -3.40 -4.57 -10.72
N LEU A 74 -2.66 -3.46 -10.76
CA LEU A 74 -3.16 -2.14 -10.40
C LEU A 74 -4.36 -1.75 -11.26
N ASN A 75 -4.28 -1.95 -12.58
CA ASN A 75 -5.37 -1.64 -13.50
C ASN A 75 -6.62 -2.46 -13.23
N ARG A 76 -6.47 -3.74 -12.84
CA ARG A 76 -7.61 -4.57 -12.43
C ARG A 76 -8.24 -4.04 -11.14
N LEU A 77 -7.44 -3.70 -10.14
CA LEU A 77 -7.93 -3.17 -8.86
C LEU A 77 -8.68 -1.85 -9.03
N LEU A 78 -8.23 -0.98 -9.94
CA LEU A 78 -8.90 0.29 -10.23
C LEU A 78 -10.32 0.10 -10.78
N LYS A 79 -10.61 -1.03 -11.39
CA LYS A 79 -11.94 -1.38 -11.94
C LYS A 79 -12.84 -2.12 -10.96
N LEU A 80 -12.30 -2.54 -9.82
CA LEU A 80 -13.03 -3.27 -8.79
C LEU A 80 -13.49 -2.32 -7.68
N SER A 81 -14.52 -2.75 -6.92
CA SER A 81 -14.91 -2.03 -5.69
C SER A 81 -13.88 -2.25 -4.58
N SER A 82 -13.93 -1.41 -3.53
CA SER A 82 -12.97 -1.47 -2.43
C SER A 82 -12.98 -2.78 -1.64
N ASP A 83 -14.08 -3.51 -1.67
CA ASP A 83 -14.25 -4.81 -0.99
C ASP A 83 -13.90 -6.02 -1.87
N ALA A 84 -13.61 -5.79 -3.14
CA ALA A 84 -13.16 -6.82 -4.06
C ALA A 84 -11.62 -6.90 -4.07
N TYR A 85 -11.09 -8.05 -4.47
CA TYR A 85 -9.66 -8.28 -4.42
C TYR A 85 -9.16 -9.06 -5.65
N VAL A 86 -7.84 -8.97 -5.87
CA VAL A 86 -7.10 -9.79 -6.83
C VAL A 86 -6.27 -10.80 -6.05
N THR A 87 -6.30 -12.07 -6.44
CA THR A 87 -5.46 -13.10 -5.83
C THR A 87 -4.08 -13.12 -6.46
N HIS A 88 -3.06 -13.38 -5.63
CA HIS A 88 -1.67 -13.54 -6.06
C HIS A 88 -1.02 -14.64 -5.21
N PRO A 89 -0.19 -15.53 -5.80
CA PRO A 89 0.54 -16.52 -5.02
C PRO A 89 1.37 -15.88 -3.92
N ARG A 90 1.29 -16.43 -2.70
CA ARG A 90 2.05 -15.93 -1.56
C ARG A 90 3.55 -16.20 -1.76
N ASN A 91 4.36 -15.17 -1.54
CA ASN A 91 5.81 -15.27 -1.57
C ASN A 91 6.42 -14.44 -0.44
N ASP A 92 6.72 -15.08 0.69
CA ASP A 92 7.25 -14.42 1.87
C ASP A 92 8.70 -13.94 1.70
N SER A 93 9.41 -14.43 0.70
CA SER A 93 10.80 -14.02 0.42
C SER A 93 10.90 -12.81 -0.51
N GLN A 94 9.85 -12.51 -1.27
CA GLN A 94 9.83 -11.37 -2.19
C GLN A 94 8.42 -10.80 -2.33
N TYR A 95 8.21 -9.65 -1.72
CA TYR A 95 6.94 -8.93 -1.81
C TYR A 95 6.82 -8.14 -3.12
N LEU A 96 5.58 -7.85 -3.51
CA LEU A 96 5.31 -6.99 -4.66
C LEU A 96 5.66 -5.54 -4.33
N LEU A 97 6.09 -4.78 -5.33
CA LEU A 97 6.31 -3.35 -5.16
C LEU A 97 5.01 -2.61 -4.82
N LEU A 98 3.87 -3.07 -5.32
CA LEU A 98 2.53 -2.58 -4.92
C LEU A 98 2.34 -2.64 -3.40
N GLN A 99 2.82 -3.69 -2.74
CA GLN A 99 2.74 -3.86 -1.29
C GLN A 99 3.73 -2.91 -0.58
N ASP A 100 4.95 -2.84 -1.05
CA ASP A 100 5.99 -2.00 -0.46
C ASP A 100 5.68 -0.50 -0.59
N LEU A 101 4.99 -0.10 -1.65
CA LEU A 101 4.58 1.29 -1.88
C LEU A 101 3.23 1.65 -1.25
N HIS A 102 2.63 0.77 -0.46
CA HIS A 102 1.34 1.00 0.22
C HIS A 102 0.16 1.26 -0.72
N LEU A 103 0.22 0.77 -1.94
CA LEU A 103 -0.88 0.92 -2.91
C LEU A 103 -2.00 -0.10 -2.69
N VAL A 104 -1.73 -1.15 -1.96
CA VAL A 104 -2.69 -2.22 -1.67
C VAL A 104 -2.65 -2.61 -0.20
N ILE A 105 -3.78 -3.14 0.28
CA ILE A 105 -3.86 -3.84 1.56
C ILE A 105 -3.86 -5.33 1.25
N THR A 106 -3.04 -6.10 1.95
CA THR A 106 -2.91 -7.54 1.74
C THR A 106 -3.57 -8.32 2.86
N TYR A 107 -4.48 -9.22 2.49
CA TYR A 107 -4.96 -10.27 3.39
C TYR A 107 -4.22 -11.57 3.06
N GLU A 108 -3.53 -12.14 4.05
CA GLU A 108 -2.77 -13.37 3.88
C GLU A 108 -3.64 -14.60 4.13
N THR A 109 -3.60 -15.54 3.19
CA THR A 109 -4.04 -16.92 3.40
C THR A 109 -2.81 -17.83 3.45
N PRO A 110 -2.94 -19.13 3.81
CA PRO A 110 -1.78 -20.03 3.82
C PRO A 110 -1.06 -20.17 2.48
N THR A 111 -1.76 -19.97 1.36
CA THR A 111 -1.21 -20.23 0.02
C THR A 111 -1.17 -19.01 -0.89
N GLU A 112 -1.92 -17.95 -0.57
CA GLU A 112 -2.05 -16.79 -1.47
C GLU A 112 -2.26 -15.49 -0.72
N TRP A 113 -2.10 -14.37 -1.45
CA TRP A 113 -2.47 -13.04 -1.01
C TRP A 113 -3.74 -12.59 -1.71
N HIS A 114 -4.63 -11.95 -0.96
CA HIS A 114 -5.76 -11.20 -1.49
C HIS A 114 -5.42 -9.72 -1.41
N LEU A 115 -5.31 -9.08 -2.58
CA LEU A 115 -4.89 -7.68 -2.70
C LEU A 115 -6.11 -6.79 -2.87
N PHE A 116 -6.29 -5.84 -1.96
CA PHE A 116 -7.39 -4.88 -1.95
C PHE A 116 -6.86 -3.47 -2.18
N MET A 117 -7.61 -2.65 -2.89
CA MET A 117 -7.32 -1.23 -3.04
C MET A 117 -8.43 -0.42 -2.40
N PRO A 118 -8.19 0.25 -1.25
CA PRO A 118 -9.16 1.15 -0.63
C PRO A 118 -9.51 2.33 -1.53
N ASN A 119 -10.73 2.87 -1.37
CA ASN A 119 -11.16 4.02 -2.16
C ASN A 119 -10.26 5.24 -1.98
N CYS A 120 -9.72 5.47 -0.79
CA CYS A 120 -8.83 6.59 -0.54
C CYS A 120 -7.55 6.56 -1.41
N ILE A 121 -7.05 5.36 -1.77
CA ILE A 121 -5.92 5.21 -2.67
C ILE A 121 -6.36 5.32 -4.12
N ARG A 122 -7.53 4.75 -4.45
CA ARG A 122 -8.10 4.80 -5.81
C ARG A 122 -8.37 6.21 -6.30
N GLU A 123 -8.73 7.11 -5.40
CA GLU A 123 -9.11 8.49 -5.69
C GLU A 123 -7.92 9.45 -5.86
N ILE A 124 -6.70 8.99 -5.64
CA ILE A 124 -5.50 9.81 -5.78
C ILE A 124 -5.11 9.99 -7.26
#